data_b512f59b653caf76cada07440f3b2f9e
#
_entry.id   b512f59b653caf76cada07440f3b2f9e
#
_cell.length_a   1.000
_cell.length_b   1.000
_cell.length_c   1.000
_cell.angle_alpha   90.00
_cell.angle_beta   90.00
_cell.angle_gamma   90.00
#
_symmetry.space_group_name_H-M   'P 1'
#
loop_
_entity.id
_entity.type
_entity.pdbx_description
1 polymer ?
#
loop_
_entity_poly.entity_id
_entity_poly.type
_entity_poly.pdbx_seq_one_letter_code
_entity_poly.pdbx_strand_id
1 'polypeptide(L)'
;MMSIQNISQSETPTSFTIVIPTYNEERDIGVTLETLSTLEYSNFDVLVIDDSTDRTPELVSKFVDERIKCVRQTRGSGRSAARNQGILIAEGDVVVILNADVHLPSDFLIRLDKHYRQGADYVLVESEVTNIDMLFPRYIQSQHRLYYGPDTTVNMNWTEGFSCRRDAAIAVGLFPEGRSAPLVAGEDGWFGELLESNGYMRVFDRSIVVGHIMPTETIEFFMQRVGRGQGVAQIWYQRDNISRVGLLLRTLRQTIFLSSNLIFCIPIARQSLRLLRHSPRQFNDFIPFLVAAGFESVANVIGIWRGVIEAWSDSKIDTQGDLV
;
A
#
# COMPACT_ATOMS: atom_id res chain seq x y z
N MET A 1 14.44 37.03 16.06
CA MET A 1 15.63 36.19 15.82
C MET A 1 15.27 34.80 16.30
N MET A 2 14.76 33.91 15.42
CA MET A 2 14.55 32.51 15.72
C MET A 2 15.90 31.82 15.58
N SER A 3 16.36 31.19 16.67
CA SER A 3 17.57 30.39 16.70
C SER A 3 17.41 29.19 15.76
N ILE A 4 18.25 29.13 14.74
CA ILE A 4 18.45 27.93 13.92
C ILE A 4 19.02 26.88 14.88
N GLN A 5 18.20 25.93 15.32
CA GLN A 5 18.69 24.75 16.01
C GLN A 5 19.57 23.99 15.02
N ASN A 6 20.86 23.94 15.30
CA ASN A 6 21.79 23.02 14.65
C ASN A 6 21.27 21.59 14.90
N ILE A 7 20.64 21.00 13.89
CA ILE A 7 20.36 19.56 13.85
C ILE A 7 21.72 18.91 13.80
N SER A 8 22.17 18.36 14.92
CA SER A 8 23.38 17.55 14.97
C SER A 8 23.13 16.32 14.11
N GLN A 9 23.82 16.25 12.96
CA GLN A 9 23.83 15.03 12.16
C GLN A 9 24.38 13.90 13.03
N SER A 10 23.60 12.86 13.25
CA SER A 10 24.08 11.65 13.91
C SER A 10 25.21 11.06 13.05
N GLU A 11 26.38 10.83 13.63
CA GLU A 11 27.50 10.20 12.93
C GLU A 11 27.30 8.69 12.71
N THR A 12 26.38 8.08 13.49
CA THR A 12 26.07 6.64 13.38
C THR A 12 25.12 6.37 12.22
N PRO A 13 25.42 5.35 11.38
CA PRO A 13 24.50 4.92 10.33
C PRO A 13 23.16 4.47 10.93
N THR A 14 22.05 4.85 10.28
CA THR A 14 20.70 4.45 10.69
C THR A 14 20.57 2.92 10.67
N SER A 15 19.97 2.32 11.68
CA SER A 15 19.61 0.90 11.64
C SER A 15 18.24 0.72 11.02
N PHE A 16 18.10 -0.24 10.08
CA PHE A 16 16.85 -0.51 9.39
C PHE A 16 16.33 -1.92 9.68
N THR A 17 15.03 -2.07 9.83
CA THR A 17 14.35 -3.36 9.74
C THR A 17 13.38 -3.32 8.56
N ILE A 18 13.55 -4.20 7.57
CA ILE A 18 12.64 -4.34 6.44
C ILE A 18 11.55 -5.34 6.85
N VAL A 19 10.29 -4.92 6.84
CA VAL A 19 9.13 -5.73 7.21
C VAL A 19 8.35 -6.09 5.95
N ILE A 20 8.23 -7.40 5.67
CA ILE A 20 7.55 -7.94 4.49
C ILE A 20 6.37 -8.80 4.97
N PRO A 21 5.12 -8.29 4.93
CA PRO A 21 3.95 -9.14 5.14
C PRO A 21 3.76 -10.06 3.93
N THR A 22 3.56 -11.36 4.15
CA THR A 22 3.34 -12.33 3.06
C THR A 22 2.06 -13.13 3.27
N TYR A 23 1.35 -13.35 2.14
CA TYR A 23 0.22 -14.26 2.06
C TYR A 23 0.13 -14.89 0.67
N ASN A 24 0.63 -16.13 0.52
CA ASN A 24 0.65 -16.89 -0.73
C ASN A 24 1.46 -16.20 -1.85
N GLU A 25 2.70 -15.84 -1.54
CA GLU A 25 3.63 -15.10 -2.40
C GLU A 25 4.74 -16.02 -2.98
N GLU A 26 4.48 -17.33 -3.12
CA GLU A 26 5.50 -18.29 -3.59
C GLU A 26 6.07 -17.97 -4.97
N ARG A 27 5.37 -17.15 -5.78
CA ARG A 27 5.82 -16.73 -7.11
C ARG A 27 6.85 -15.62 -7.09
N ASP A 28 6.69 -14.67 -6.17
CA ASP A 28 7.40 -13.38 -6.22
C ASP A 28 8.42 -13.22 -5.09
N ILE A 29 8.20 -13.84 -3.91
CA ILE A 29 9.04 -13.67 -2.73
C ILE A 29 10.52 -13.97 -3.00
N GLY A 30 10.84 -14.97 -3.81
CA GLY A 30 12.22 -15.35 -4.11
C GLY A 30 13.00 -14.20 -4.76
N VAL A 31 12.42 -13.56 -5.76
CA VAL A 31 13.04 -12.42 -6.48
C VAL A 31 13.19 -11.22 -5.54
N THR A 32 12.18 -10.95 -4.71
CA THR A 32 12.25 -9.88 -3.71
C THR A 32 13.42 -10.10 -2.74
N LEU A 33 13.57 -11.31 -2.19
CA LEU A 33 14.69 -11.64 -1.31
C LEU A 33 16.05 -11.53 -2.01
N GLU A 34 16.14 -11.90 -3.30
CA GLU A 34 17.36 -11.71 -4.09
C GLU A 34 17.76 -10.23 -4.18
N THR A 35 16.80 -9.31 -4.42
CA THR A 35 17.11 -7.88 -4.45
C THR A 35 17.59 -7.35 -3.10
N LEU A 36 17.07 -7.88 -1.98
CA LEU A 36 17.53 -7.49 -0.64
C LEU A 36 18.96 -7.94 -0.37
N SER A 37 19.38 -9.09 -0.87
CA SER A 37 20.76 -9.56 -0.72
C SER A 37 21.79 -8.69 -1.46
N THR A 38 21.35 -7.92 -2.45
CA THR A 38 22.20 -7.02 -3.23
C THR A 38 22.32 -5.59 -2.66
N LEU A 39 21.62 -5.29 -1.55
CA LEU A 39 21.64 -3.96 -0.93
C LEU A 39 23.05 -3.62 -0.41
N GLU A 40 23.56 -2.46 -0.84
CA GLU A 40 24.88 -1.92 -0.48
C GLU A 40 24.87 -1.23 0.90
N TYR A 41 24.20 -1.82 1.87
CA TYR A 41 24.08 -1.30 3.23
C TYR A 41 24.19 -2.45 4.22
N SER A 42 24.94 -2.28 5.31
CA SER A 42 25.23 -3.39 6.22
C SER A 42 24.38 -3.41 7.48
N ASN A 43 23.84 -2.24 7.89
CA ASN A 43 23.13 -2.12 9.17
C ASN A 43 21.62 -2.30 8.98
N PHE A 44 21.19 -3.49 8.53
CA PHE A 44 19.77 -3.83 8.41
C PHE A 44 19.50 -5.32 8.66
N ASP A 45 18.27 -5.62 9.00
CA ASP A 45 17.68 -6.96 9.05
C ASP A 45 16.32 -7.00 8.33
N VAL A 46 15.82 -8.20 8.06
CA VAL A 46 14.58 -8.45 7.32
C VAL A 46 13.66 -9.36 8.13
N LEU A 47 12.44 -8.94 8.32
CA LEU A 47 11.37 -9.71 8.97
C LEU A 47 10.29 -10.04 7.95
N VAL A 48 10.20 -11.29 7.51
CA VAL A 48 9.09 -11.79 6.73
C VAL A 48 8.01 -12.25 7.72
N ILE A 49 6.88 -11.55 7.74
CA ILE A 49 5.74 -11.87 8.62
C ILE A 49 4.70 -12.61 7.79
N ASP A 50 4.63 -13.92 7.99
CA ASP A 50 3.98 -14.83 7.06
C ASP A 50 2.70 -15.48 7.60
N ASP A 51 1.61 -15.38 6.82
CA ASP A 51 0.31 -16.04 7.02
C ASP A 51 -0.04 -17.03 5.88
N SER A 52 0.94 -17.38 5.04
CA SER A 52 0.73 -18.19 3.83
C SER A 52 0.35 -19.64 4.12
N THR A 53 -0.34 -20.23 3.16
CA THR A 53 -0.71 -21.67 3.11
C THR A 53 0.00 -22.41 1.99
N ASP A 54 0.70 -21.70 1.10
CA ASP A 54 1.53 -22.21 0.02
C ASP A 54 2.99 -22.42 0.48
N ARG A 55 3.93 -22.50 -0.46
CA ARG A 55 5.36 -22.72 -0.18
C ARG A 55 6.14 -21.46 0.21
N THR A 56 5.49 -20.30 0.37
CA THR A 56 6.16 -19.04 0.74
C THR A 56 7.11 -19.20 1.93
N PRO A 57 6.67 -19.73 3.11
CA PRO A 57 7.56 -19.84 4.27
C PRO A 57 8.71 -20.82 4.05
N GLU A 58 8.49 -21.86 3.23
CA GLU A 58 9.55 -22.80 2.85
C GLU A 58 10.62 -22.12 1.98
N LEU A 59 10.21 -21.30 1.02
CA LEU A 59 11.13 -20.54 0.16
C LEU A 59 11.95 -19.53 0.97
N VAL A 60 11.32 -18.80 1.88
CA VAL A 60 12.02 -17.87 2.78
C VAL A 60 13.04 -18.61 3.65
N SER A 61 12.66 -19.77 4.23
CA SER A 61 13.57 -20.54 5.11
C SER A 61 14.78 -21.15 4.38
N LYS A 62 14.68 -21.36 3.07
CA LYS A 62 15.77 -21.84 2.23
C LYS A 62 16.71 -20.75 1.75
N PHE A 63 16.31 -19.50 1.89
CA PHE A 63 17.14 -18.37 1.49
C PHE A 63 18.30 -18.18 2.47
N VAL A 64 19.54 -18.26 1.96
CA VAL A 64 20.73 -18.26 2.80
C VAL A 64 21.22 -16.84 3.04
N ASP A 65 20.56 -16.13 3.96
CA ASP A 65 21.02 -14.83 4.48
C ASP A 65 20.62 -14.71 5.95
N GLU A 66 21.61 -14.59 6.84
CA GLU A 66 21.39 -14.54 8.30
C GLU A 66 20.57 -13.33 8.76
N ARG A 67 20.48 -12.30 7.92
CA ARG A 67 19.67 -11.09 8.19
C ARG A 67 18.18 -11.35 8.03
N ILE A 68 17.77 -12.41 7.30
CA ILE A 68 16.37 -12.68 6.95
C ILE A 68 15.76 -13.67 7.92
N LYS A 69 14.72 -13.27 8.62
CA LYS A 69 13.96 -14.11 9.55
C LYS A 69 12.50 -14.22 9.09
N CYS A 70 11.98 -15.45 9.09
CA CYS A 70 10.56 -15.71 8.85
C CYS A 70 9.83 -15.90 10.20
N VAL A 71 8.81 -15.09 10.42
CA VAL A 71 7.97 -15.14 11.63
C VAL A 71 6.54 -15.47 11.22
N ARG A 72 5.98 -16.55 11.80
CA ARG A 72 4.60 -16.92 11.52
C ARG A 72 3.62 -15.99 12.24
N GLN A 73 2.64 -15.51 11.49
CA GLN A 73 1.53 -14.71 12.01
C GLN A 73 0.34 -15.59 12.40
N THR A 74 -0.53 -15.08 13.27
CA THR A 74 -1.85 -15.67 13.50
C THR A 74 -2.69 -15.59 12.23
N ARG A 75 -3.23 -16.72 11.81
CA ARG A 75 -3.96 -16.87 10.55
C ARG A 75 -5.16 -15.93 10.46
N GLY A 76 -5.30 -15.27 9.31
CA GLY A 76 -6.44 -14.41 9.01
C GLY A 76 -6.42 -13.05 9.69
N SER A 77 -5.32 -12.64 10.33
CA SER A 77 -5.20 -11.33 10.99
C SER A 77 -5.06 -10.16 10.01
N GLY A 78 -4.71 -10.45 8.76
CA GLY A 78 -4.61 -9.47 7.68
C GLY A 78 -3.27 -8.74 7.62
N ARG A 79 -3.12 -7.94 6.55
CA ARG A 79 -1.87 -7.26 6.19
C ARG A 79 -1.43 -6.23 7.24
N SER A 80 -2.35 -5.44 7.79
CA SER A 80 -2.04 -4.45 8.83
C SER A 80 -1.45 -5.11 10.08
N ALA A 81 -2.07 -6.20 10.55
CA ALA A 81 -1.59 -6.94 11.71
C ALA A 81 -0.19 -7.54 11.47
N ALA A 82 0.11 -8.02 10.25
CA ALA A 82 1.44 -8.49 9.89
C ALA A 82 2.47 -7.36 9.95
N ARG A 83 2.17 -6.19 9.37
CA ARG A 83 3.04 -5.01 9.45
C ARG A 83 3.27 -4.58 10.90
N ASN A 84 2.21 -4.52 11.69
CA ASN A 84 2.26 -4.14 13.10
C ASN A 84 3.11 -5.11 13.91
N GLN A 85 2.95 -6.41 13.71
CA GLN A 85 3.80 -7.42 14.34
C GLN A 85 5.28 -7.20 13.97
N GLY A 86 5.57 -6.97 12.68
CA GLY A 86 6.92 -6.67 12.23
C GLY A 86 7.49 -5.39 12.86
N ILE A 87 6.73 -4.30 12.92
CA ILE A 87 7.14 -3.03 13.55
C ILE A 87 7.42 -3.22 15.04
N LEU A 88 6.60 -4.00 15.75
CA LEU A 88 6.74 -4.21 17.19
C LEU A 88 7.99 -5.02 17.55
N ILE A 89 8.35 -6.01 16.74
CA ILE A 89 9.53 -6.87 16.97
C ILE A 89 10.78 -6.38 16.24
N ALA A 90 10.69 -5.34 15.41
CA ALA A 90 11.82 -4.73 14.72
C ALA A 90 12.84 -4.19 15.73
N GLU A 91 14.14 -4.35 15.43
CA GLU A 91 15.25 -3.84 16.22
C GLU A 91 15.84 -2.54 15.65
N GLY A 92 15.57 -2.25 14.37
CA GLY A 92 16.04 -1.04 13.70
C GLY A 92 15.34 0.24 14.17
N ASP A 93 16.06 1.36 14.10
CA ASP A 93 15.51 2.70 14.38
C ASP A 93 14.43 3.10 13.37
N VAL A 94 14.57 2.58 12.15
CA VAL A 94 13.66 2.83 11.03
C VAL A 94 13.12 1.51 10.51
N VAL A 95 11.80 1.46 10.31
CA VAL A 95 11.14 0.34 9.64
C VAL A 95 10.87 0.69 8.18
N VAL A 96 11.18 -0.24 7.28
CA VAL A 96 10.83 -0.18 5.87
C VAL A 96 9.71 -1.17 5.62
N ILE A 97 8.57 -0.71 5.13
CA ILE A 97 7.45 -1.58 4.75
C ILE A 97 7.59 -1.92 3.27
N LEU A 98 7.71 -3.20 2.98
CA LEU A 98 7.92 -3.72 1.63
C LEU A 98 6.90 -4.82 1.33
N ASN A 99 6.26 -4.76 0.16
CA ASN A 99 5.44 -5.88 -0.32
C ASN A 99 6.33 -6.96 -0.95
N ALA A 100 5.84 -8.20 -0.99
CA ALA A 100 6.61 -9.35 -1.50
C ALA A 100 6.86 -9.33 -3.02
N ASP A 101 6.25 -8.41 -3.75
CA ASP A 101 6.31 -8.19 -5.19
C ASP A 101 7.00 -6.86 -5.56
N VAL A 102 7.80 -6.30 -4.63
CA VAL A 102 8.53 -5.03 -4.81
C VAL A 102 10.04 -5.25 -4.79
N HIS A 103 10.71 -4.67 -5.75
CA HIS A 103 12.15 -4.79 -5.96
C HIS A 103 12.86 -3.47 -5.64
N LEU A 104 13.87 -3.53 -4.78
CA LEU A 104 14.64 -2.37 -4.36
C LEU A 104 15.92 -2.20 -5.20
N PRO A 105 16.33 -0.96 -5.52
CA PRO A 105 17.67 -0.70 -6.04
C PRO A 105 18.75 -0.93 -4.97
N SER A 106 19.98 -1.30 -5.37
CA SER A 106 21.05 -1.65 -4.43
C SER A 106 21.43 -0.53 -3.46
N ASP A 107 21.29 0.73 -3.87
CA ASP A 107 21.59 1.93 -3.08
C ASP A 107 20.40 2.45 -2.22
N PHE A 108 19.29 1.70 -2.17
CA PHE A 108 18.03 2.12 -1.54
C PHE A 108 18.23 2.60 -0.10
N LEU A 109 18.81 1.76 0.76
CA LEU A 109 19.01 2.09 2.18
C LEU A 109 20.05 3.21 2.39
N ILE A 110 21.08 3.30 1.53
CA ILE A 110 22.06 4.40 1.55
C ILE A 110 21.35 5.75 1.35
N ARG A 111 20.39 5.77 0.43
CA ARG A 111 19.63 7.00 0.12
C ARG A 111 18.63 7.34 1.20
N LEU A 112 17.96 6.35 1.80
CA LEU A 112 17.09 6.55 2.95
C LEU A 112 17.88 7.08 4.16
N ASP A 113 19.05 6.51 4.47
CA ASP A 113 19.90 6.96 5.59
C ASP A 113 20.18 8.45 5.54
N LYS A 114 20.43 9.02 4.35
CA LYS A 114 20.65 10.46 4.18
C LYS A 114 19.44 11.29 4.66
N HIS A 115 18.22 10.86 4.34
CA HIS A 115 17.01 11.56 4.76
C HIS A 115 16.79 11.48 6.27
N TYR A 116 16.99 10.30 6.87
CA TYR A 116 16.83 10.12 8.32
C TYR A 116 17.87 10.89 9.13
N ARG A 117 19.12 10.96 8.65
CA ARG A 117 20.17 11.79 9.25
C ARG A 117 19.92 13.28 9.08
N GLN A 118 19.11 13.70 8.13
CA GLN A 118 18.64 15.08 7.96
C GLN A 118 17.37 15.40 8.74
N GLY A 119 16.86 14.43 9.51
CA GLY A 119 15.73 14.60 10.43
C GLY A 119 14.37 14.19 9.86
N ALA A 120 14.30 13.44 8.76
CA ALA A 120 13.04 12.87 8.30
C ALA A 120 12.46 11.91 9.34
N ASP A 121 11.13 11.92 9.50
CA ASP A 121 10.41 10.98 10.33
C ASP A 121 9.82 9.84 9.49
N TYR A 122 9.40 10.13 8.26
CA TYR A 122 9.01 9.12 7.30
C TYR A 122 9.31 9.53 5.86
N VAL A 123 9.60 8.52 5.04
CA VAL A 123 10.03 8.72 3.65
C VAL A 123 9.15 7.88 2.73
N LEU A 124 8.63 8.53 1.68
CA LEU A 124 8.01 7.88 0.54
C LEU A 124 8.97 7.93 -0.65
N VAL A 125 8.88 6.92 -1.49
CA VAL A 125 9.68 6.77 -2.71
C VAL A 125 8.77 6.60 -3.93
N GLU A 126 9.29 6.77 -5.13
CA GLU A 126 8.54 6.54 -6.36
C GLU A 126 8.39 5.04 -6.62
N SER A 127 7.21 4.61 -7.04
CA SER A 127 6.93 3.22 -7.44
C SER A 127 6.66 3.15 -8.93
N GLU A 128 7.36 2.26 -9.64
CA GLU A 128 7.16 1.98 -11.04
C GLU A 128 6.75 0.53 -11.27
N VAL A 129 5.69 0.35 -12.07
CA VAL A 129 5.29 -0.99 -12.50
C VAL A 129 6.27 -1.52 -13.53
N THR A 130 6.87 -2.69 -13.27
CA THR A 130 7.95 -3.24 -14.12
C THR A 130 7.44 -4.08 -15.28
N ASN A 131 6.30 -4.74 -15.14
CA ASN A 131 5.74 -5.66 -16.15
C ASN A 131 4.71 -4.99 -17.08
N ILE A 132 5.02 -3.78 -17.56
CA ILE A 132 4.12 -2.92 -18.37
C ILE A 132 3.84 -3.44 -19.79
N ASP A 133 4.48 -4.52 -20.23
CA ASP A 133 4.15 -5.18 -21.49
C ASP A 133 2.75 -5.80 -21.48
N MET A 134 2.24 -6.12 -20.30
CA MET A 134 0.91 -6.67 -20.07
C MET A 134 -0.14 -5.54 -19.91
N LEU A 135 -1.40 -5.84 -20.26
CA LEU A 135 -2.47 -4.85 -20.29
C LEU A 135 -2.74 -4.20 -18.93
N PHE A 136 -3.03 -5.01 -17.91
CA PHE A 136 -3.45 -4.46 -16.61
C PHE A 136 -2.31 -3.73 -15.88
N PRO A 137 -1.07 -4.25 -15.84
CA PRO A 137 0.08 -3.50 -15.34
C PRO A 137 0.26 -2.15 -16.01
N ARG A 138 0.19 -2.10 -17.35
CA ARG A 138 0.32 -0.85 -18.12
C ARG A 138 -0.81 0.14 -17.85
N TYR A 139 -2.04 -0.37 -17.69
CA TYR A 139 -3.18 0.43 -17.29
C TYR A 139 -2.99 1.03 -15.89
N ILE A 140 -2.55 0.23 -14.92
CA ILE A 140 -2.25 0.68 -13.55
C ILE A 140 -1.14 1.72 -13.54
N GLN A 141 -0.04 1.47 -14.26
CA GLN A 141 1.06 2.44 -14.37
C GLN A 141 0.59 3.77 -14.97
N SER A 142 -0.24 3.71 -16.01
CA SER A 142 -0.80 4.93 -16.62
C SER A 142 -1.71 5.69 -15.65
N GLN A 143 -2.49 5.00 -14.82
CA GLN A 143 -3.27 5.62 -13.73
C GLN A 143 -2.33 6.25 -12.70
N HIS A 144 -1.30 5.53 -12.26
CA HIS A 144 -0.33 6.03 -11.29
C HIS A 144 0.33 7.33 -11.80
N ARG A 145 0.79 7.35 -13.04
CA ARG A 145 1.38 8.56 -13.65
C ARG A 145 0.39 9.71 -13.79
N LEU A 146 -0.88 9.44 -14.11
CA LEU A 146 -1.91 10.47 -14.25
C LEU A 146 -2.27 11.11 -12.91
N TYR A 147 -2.40 10.31 -11.84
CA TYR A 147 -2.93 10.77 -10.56
C TYR A 147 -1.85 11.14 -9.54
N TYR A 148 -0.66 10.55 -9.64
CA TYR A 148 0.42 10.70 -8.67
C TYR A 148 1.78 11.06 -9.30
N GLY A 149 1.80 11.34 -10.60
CA GLY A 149 3.02 11.69 -11.33
C GLY A 149 3.63 13.03 -10.87
N PRO A 150 4.81 13.40 -11.43
CA PRO A 150 5.58 14.57 -10.99
C PRO A 150 4.83 15.89 -11.04
N ASP A 151 3.85 16.00 -11.94
CA ASP A 151 3.06 17.22 -12.15
C ASP A 151 1.87 17.33 -11.18
N THR A 152 1.73 16.41 -10.22
CA THR A 152 0.61 16.38 -9.29
C THR A 152 1.05 16.63 -7.86
N THR A 153 0.18 17.25 -7.06
CA THR A 153 0.36 17.32 -5.60
C THR A 153 -0.06 15.97 -5.01
N VAL A 154 0.92 15.21 -4.52
CA VAL A 154 0.64 13.89 -3.94
C VAL A 154 0.35 14.03 -2.47
N ASN A 155 -0.90 13.76 -2.10
CA ASN A 155 -1.34 13.63 -0.70
C ASN A 155 -1.59 12.16 -0.31
N MET A 156 -1.14 11.21 -1.11
CA MET A 156 -1.35 9.80 -0.86
C MET A 156 -0.09 9.15 -0.32
N ASN A 157 -0.26 8.23 0.62
CA ASN A 157 0.79 7.37 1.10
C ASN A 157 0.58 5.98 0.52
N TRP A 158 1.66 5.29 0.20
CA TRP A 158 1.69 3.90 -0.26
C TRP A 158 2.82 3.16 0.43
N THR A 159 2.81 1.85 0.37
CA THR A 159 3.75 1.01 1.13
C THR A 159 4.81 0.31 0.29
N GLU A 160 4.91 0.63 -0.98
CA GLU A 160 6.01 0.14 -1.83
C GLU A 160 7.30 0.89 -1.49
N GLY A 161 8.10 0.35 -0.57
CA GLY A 161 9.33 0.99 -0.09
C GLY A 161 9.10 2.17 0.86
N PHE A 162 7.91 2.32 1.43
CA PHE A 162 7.63 3.26 2.51
C PHE A 162 8.51 2.98 3.72
N SER A 163 9.02 4.02 4.36
CA SER A 163 9.77 3.87 5.60
C SER A 163 9.40 4.94 6.62
N CYS A 164 9.51 4.61 7.90
CA CYS A 164 9.31 5.56 8.99
C CYS A 164 10.15 5.20 10.22
N ARG A 165 10.39 6.18 11.10
CA ARG A 165 10.94 5.91 12.42
C ARG A 165 10.02 4.96 13.16
N ARG A 166 10.60 3.92 13.74
CA ARG A 166 9.84 2.89 14.45
C ARG A 166 9.04 3.46 15.62
N ASP A 167 9.64 4.36 16.38
CA ASP A 167 9.00 5.05 17.52
C ASP A 167 7.82 5.93 17.06
N ALA A 168 7.93 6.61 15.92
CA ALA A 168 6.84 7.36 15.32
C ALA A 168 5.67 6.45 14.95
N ALA A 169 5.93 5.30 14.32
CA ALA A 169 4.90 4.33 13.99
C ALA A 169 4.14 3.82 15.22
N ILE A 170 4.86 3.53 16.31
CA ILE A 170 4.28 3.09 17.58
C ILE A 170 3.48 4.22 18.24
N ALA A 171 4.01 5.44 18.23
CA ALA A 171 3.39 6.59 18.87
C ALA A 171 2.05 6.98 18.23
N VAL A 172 1.87 6.78 16.91
CA VAL A 172 0.60 7.04 16.21
C VAL A 172 -0.39 5.89 16.29
N GLY A 173 -0.04 4.77 16.93
CA GLY A 173 -0.90 3.62 17.15
C GLY A 173 -0.82 2.54 16.07
N LEU A 174 0.25 2.53 15.25
CA LEU A 174 0.51 1.53 14.22
C LEU A 174 -0.47 1.60 13.01
N PHE A 175 -0.39 0.62 12.10
CA PHE A 175 -1.35 0.51 11.00
C PHE A 175 -2.75 0.14 11.51
N PRO A 176 -3.81 0.77 11.02
CA PRO A 176 -5.17 0.38 11.38
C PRO A 176 -5.47 -1.05 10.92
N GLU A 177 -5.94 -1.90 11.84
CA GLU A 177 -6.18 -3.33 11.54
C GLU A 177 -7.61 -3.65 11.11
N GLY A 178 -8.54 -2.72 11.37
CA GLY A 178 -9.97 -2.95 11.24
C GLY A 178 -10.61 -3.40 12.57
N ARG A 179 -11.94 -3.29 12.67
CA ARG A 179 -12.68 -3.56 13.91
C ARG A 179 -13.16 -5.01 14.03
N SER A 180 -13.92 -5.46 13.03
CA SER A 180 -14.54 -6.78 13.00
C SER A 180 -13.92 -7.72 11.97
N ALA A 181 -13.29 -7.13 10.95
CA ALA A 181 -12.54 -7.84 9.92
C ALA A 181 -11.33 -7.00 9.52
N PRO A 182 -10.26 -7.62 8.99
CA PRO A 182 -9.10 -6.91 8.52
C PRO A 182 -9.43 -5.88 7.44
N LEU A 183 -8.79 -4.72 7.49
CA LEU A 183 -8.86 -3.76 6.39
C LEU A 183 -8.23 -4.38 5.13
N VAL A 184 -8.99 -4.35 4.04
CA VAL A 184 -8.57 -4.94 2.77
C VAL A 184 -7.74 -3.97 1.94
N ALA A 185 -8.01 -2.66 2.06
CA ALA A 185 -7.26 -1.60 1.40
C ALA A 185 -7.48 -0.24 2.09
N GLY A 186 -6.53 0.70 1.91
CA GLY A 186 -6.60 2.07 2.42
C GLY A 186 -5.97 2.24 3.80
N GLU A 187 -5.43 1.17 4.38
CA GLU A 187 -4.70 1.18 5.65
C GLU A 187 -3.43 2.02 5.57
N ASP A 188 -2.77 2.02 4.42
CA ASP A 188 -1.57 2.80 4.12
C ASP A 188 -1.84 4.32 4.10
N GLY A 189 -2.89 4.73 3.39
CA GLY A 189 -3.34 6.11 3.37
C GLY A 189 -3.73 6.59 4.77
N TRP A 190 -4.47 5.79 5.51
CA TRP A 190 -4.88 6.14 6.88
C TRP A 190 -3.68 6.22 7.83
N PHE A 191 -2.73 5.28 7.75
CA PHE A 191 -1.51 5.33 8.57
C PHE A 191 -0.66 6.59 8.26
N GLY A 192 -0.51 6.93 6.97
CA GLY A 192 0.19 8.14 6.59
C GLY A 192 -0.49 9.43 7.09
N GLU A 193 -1.84 9.48 7.08
CA GLU A 193 -2.60 10.59 7.67
C GLU A 193 -2.38 10.70 9.20
N LEU A 194 -2.23 9.57 9.90
CA LEU A 194 -1.90 9.56 11.34
C LEU A 194 -0.51 10.18 11.59
N LEU A 195 0.48 9.83 10.80
CA LEU A 195 1.82 10.43 10.91
C LEU A 195 1.77 11.94 10.63
N GLU A 196 1.13 12.35 9.54
CA GLU A 196 1.03 13.76 9.15
C GLU A 196 0.27 14.59 10.19
N SER A 197 -0.87 14.10 10.70
CA SER A 197 -1.68 14.81 11.70
C SER A 197 -1.00 14.94 13.07
N ASN A 198 -0.03 14.07 13.37
CA ASN A 198 0.81 14.16 14.57
C ASN A 198 2.08 14.99 14.36
N GLY A 199 2.23 15.64 13.19
CA GLY A 199 3.30 16.60 12.92
C GLY A 199 4.63 15.96 12.54
N TYR A 200 4.69 14.68 12.18
CA TYR A 200 5.89 14.02 11.71
C TYR A 200 6.32 14.53 10.35
N MET A 201 7.64 14.71 10.17
CA MET A 201 8.22 15.29 8.97
C MET A 201 8.28 14.28 7.83
N ARG A 202 7.49 14.54 6.78
CA ARG A 202 7.44 13.76 5.56
C ARG A 202 8.52 14.19 4.57
N VAL A 203 9.19 13.21 3.97
CA VAL A 203 9.99 13.39 2.76
C VAL A 203 9.41 12.50 1.66
N PHE A 204 9.28 13.03 0.44
CA PHE A 204 8.96 12.25 -0.74
C PHE A 204 10.11 12.39 -1.74
N ASP A 205 10.94 11.34 -1.84
CA ASP A 205 12.07 11.31 -2.79
C ASP A 205 11.71 10.50 -4.03
N ARG A 206 11.26 11.19 -5.07
CA ARG A 206 10.92 10.60 -6.37
C ARG A 206 12.13 10.07 -7.13
N SER A 207 13.34 10.42 -6.73
CA SER A 207 14.56 9.91 -7.37
C SER A 207 14.91 8.49 -6.94
N ILE A 208 14.39 8.05 -5.77
CA ILE A 208 14.44 6.64 -5.36
C ILE A 208 13.26 5.93 -6.02
N VAL A 209 13.54 5.02 -6.93
CA VAL A 209 12.51 4.30 -7.69
C VAL A 209 12.54 2.82 -7.31
N VAL A 210 11.43 2.30 -6.85
CA VAL A 210 11.25 0.86 -6.59
C VAL A 210 10.43 0.22 -7.70
N GLY A 211 10.77 -1.00 -8.08
CA GLY A 211 10.03 -1.77 -9.07
C GLY A 211 8.88 -2.53 -8.41
N HIS A 212 7.69 -2.53 -9.01
CA HIS A 212 6.53 -3.24 -8.50
C HIS A 212 5.93 -4.12 -9.61
N ILE A 213 5.70 -5.39 -9.32
CA ILE A 213 5.03 -6.33 -10.23
C ILE A 213 3.52 -6.22 -10.00
N MET A 214 2.75 -6.02 -11.06
CA MET A 214 1.28 -5.93 -10.99
C MET A 214 0.61 -7.18 -11.57
N PRO A 215 -0.61 -7.51 -11.12
CA PRO A 215 -1.38 -8.64 -11.63
C PRO A 215 -1.53 -8.58 -13.14
N THR A 216 -1.25 -9.70 -13.83
CA THR A 216 -1.38 -9.84 -15.28
C THR A 216 -2.67 -10.51 -15.70
N GLU A 217 -3.20 -11.41 -14.85
CA GLU A 217 -4.40 -12.16 -15.12
C GLU A 217 -5.67 -11.34 -14.86
N THR A 218 -6.68 -11.52 -15.70
CA THR A 218 -7.95 -10.77 -15.59
C THR A 218 -8.61 -10.97 -14.24
N ILE A 219 -8.59 -12.18 -13.71
CA ILE A 219 -9.23 -12.50 -12.42
C ILE A 219 -8.46 -11.86 -11.25
N GLU A 220 -7.14 -11.86 -11.28
CA GLU A 220 -6.30 -11.25 -10.25
C GLU A 220 -6.51 -9.73 -10.22
N PHE A 221 -6.45 -9.09 -11.38
CA PHE A 221 -6.75 -7.66 -11.51
C PHE A 221 -8.16 -7.34 -10.99
N PHE A 222 -9.17 -8.11 -11.43
CA PHE A 222 -10.55 -7.91 -11.00
C PHE A 222 -10.70 -8.01 -9.48
N MET A 223 -10.15 -9.07 -8.88
CA MET A 223 -10.20 -9.29 -7.43
C MET A 223 -9.45 -8.23 -6.63
N GLN A 224 -8.30 -7.76 -7.14
CA GLN A 224 -7.59 -6.62 -6.55
C GLN A 224 -8.48 -5.35 -6.53
N ARG A 225 -9.22 -5.08 -7.61
CA ARG A 225 -10.14 -3.93 -7.68
C ARG A 225 -11.37 -4.11 -6.78
N VAL A 226 -11.88 -5.35 -6.64
CA VAL A 226 -12.91 -5.67 -5.63
C VAL A 226 -12.40 -5.35 -4.23
N GLY A 227 -11.19 -5.77 -3.89
CA GLY A 227 -10.57 -5.45 -2.60
C GLY A 227 -10.46 -3.94 -2.35
N ARG A 228 -10.03 -3.16 -3.36
CA ARG A 228 -10.00 -1.68 -3.26
C ARG A 228 -11.38 -1.09 -2.99
N GLY A 229 -12.41 -1.54 -3.70
CA GLY A 229 -13.80 -1.11 -3.46
C GLY A 229 -14.27 -1.44 -2.04
N GLN A 230 -13.97 -2.65 -1.52
CA GLN A 230 -14.30 -3.05 -0.15
C GLN A 230 -13.59 -2.15 0.87
N GLY A 231 -12.30 -1.89 0.69
CA GLY A 231 -11.54 -1.00 1.55
C GLY A 231 -12.11 0.42 1.59
N VAL A 232 -12.59 0.95 0.47
CA VAL A 232 -13.27 2.25 0.44
C VAL A 232 -14.49 2.28 1.39
N ALA A 233 -15.34 1.25 1.36
CA ALA A 233 -16.49 1.18 2.26
C ALA A 233 -16.07 0.98 3.73
N GLN A 234 -15.02 0.18 3.99
CA GLN A 234 -14.46 -0.01 5.32
C GLN A 234 -13.91 1.33 5.88
N ILE A 235 -13.18 2.12 5.08
CA ILE A 235 -12.69 3.45 5.48
C ILE A 235 -13.87 4.40 5.79
N TRP A 236 -14.89 4.46 4.95
CA TRP A 236 -16.07 5.27 5.23
C TRP A 236 -16.73 4.90 6.55
N TYR A 237 -16.82 3.62 6.86
CA TYR A 237 -17.47 3.14 8.08
C TYR A 237 -16.59 3.30 9.31
N GLN A 238 -15.31 2.95 9.23
CA GLN A 238 -14.44 2.80 10.40
C GLN A 238 -13.65 4.08 10.72
N ARG A 239 -13.11 4.77 9.70
CA ARG A 239 -12.34 6.00 9.87
C ARG A 239 -13.26 7.22 9.89
N ASP A 240 -14.11 7.34 8.87
CA ASP A 240 -14.99 8.51 8.70
C ASP A 240 -16.23 8.42 9.61
N ASN A 241 -16.38 7.33 10.35
CA ASN A 241 -17.45 7.07 11.32
C ASN A 241 -18.88 7.29 10.75
N ILE A 242 -19.07 6.92 9.48
CA ILE A 242 -20.37 7.05 8.81
C ILE A 242 -21.32 5.97 9.34
N SER A 243 -22.54 6.37 9.73
CA SER A 243 -23.56 5.41 10.17
C SER A 243 -23.89 4.38 9.09
N ARG A 244 -24.40 3.20 9.47
CA ARG A 244 -24.79 2.15 8.53
C ARG A 244 -25.76 2.65 7.44
N VAL A 245 -26.74 3.47 7.83
CA VAL A 245 -27.68 4.08 6.86
C VAL A 245 -26.96 5.06 5.94
N GLY A 246 -26.08 5.90 6.47
CA GLY A 246 -25.24 6.81 5.69
C GLY A 246 -24.34 6.05 4.72
N LEU A 247 -23.74 4.94 5.16
CA LEU A 247 -22.92 4.04 4.33
C LEU A 247 -23.75 3.46 3.18
N LEU A 248 -24.98 2.98 3.44
CA LEU A 248 -25.88 2.47 2.41
C LEU A 248 -26.23 3.55 1.39
N LEU A 249 -26.60 4.75 1.82
CA LEU A 249 -26.96 5.85 0.93
C LEU A 249 -25.76 6.28 0.07
N ARG A 250 -24.56 6.36 0.67
CA ARG A 250 -23.33 6.69 -0.05
C ARG A 250 -22.99 5.61 -1.10
N THR A 251 -23.17 4.34 -0.75
CA THR A 251 -22.96 3.20 -1.63
C THR A 251 -23.95 3.20 -2.79
N LEU A 252 -25.24 3.43 -2.54
CA LEU A 252 -26.25 3.56 -3.59
C LEU A 252 -25.90 4.68 -4.57
N ARG A 253 -25.53 5.86 -4.05
CA ARG A 253 -25.08 6.99 -4.88
C ARG A 253 -23.88 6.62 -5.73
N GLN A 254 -22.87 5.98 -5.13
CA GLN A 254 -21.66 5.56 -5.86
C GLN A 254 -21.98 4.50 -6.92
N THR A 255 -22.86 3.55 -6.60
CA THR A 255 -23.31 2.53 -7.57
C THR A 255 -24.01 3.17 -8.77
N ILE A 256 -24.92 4.10 -8.54
CA ILE A 256 -25.59 4.83 -9.63
C ILE A 256 -24.57 5.58 -10.48
N PHE A 257 -23.62 6.27 -9.85
CA PHE A 257 -22.57 7.00 -10.56
C PHE A 257 -21.71 6.08 -11.44
N LEU A 258 -21.18 5.00 -10.87
CA LEU A 258 -20.34 4.04 -11.61
C LEU A 258 -21.12 3.31 -12.70
N SER A 259 -22.37 2.92 -12.43
CA SER A 259 -23.24 2.29 -13.44
C SER A 259 -23.57 3.26 -14.58
N SER A 260 -23.82 4.53 -14.29
CA SER A 260 -24.04 5.55 -15.33
C SER A 260 -22.81 5.74 -16.22
N ASN A 261 -21.61 5.68 -15.63
CA ASN A 261 -20.35 5.77 -16.39
C ASN A 261 -20.20 4.59 -17.36
N LEU A 262 -20.65 3.39 -16.97
CA LEU A 262 -20.64 2.20 -17.82
C LEU A 262 -21.69 2.33 -18.96
N ILE A 263 -22.91 2.79 -18.66
CA ILE A 263 -24.01 2.91 -19.62
C ILE A 263 -23.68 3.97 -20.68
N PHE A 264 -23.24 5.14 -20.27
CA PHE A 264 -22.96 6.24 -21.18
C PHE A 264 -21.57 6.16 -21.83
N CYS A 265 -20.64 5.36 -21.29
CA CYS A 265 -19.26 5.17 -21.73
C CYS A 265 -18.41 6.45 -21.85
N ILE A 266 -19.00 7.64 -21.85
CA ILE A 266 -18.28 8.92 -22.03
C ILE A 266 -17.24 9.19 -20.95
N PRO A 267 -17.53 9.05 -19.62
CA PRO A 267 -16.54 9.29 -18.59
C PRO A 267 -15.37 8.31 -18.68
N ILE A 268 -15.66 7.03 -18.92
CA ILE A 268 -14.65 5.97 -19.08
C ILE A 268 -13.78 6.26 -20.32
N ALA A 269 -14.38 6.64 -21.44
CA ALA A 269 -13.64 7.01 -22.65
C ALA A 269 -12.74 8.23 -22.42
N ARG A 270 -13.24 9.27 -21.73
CA ARG A 270 -12.44 10.45 -21.38
C ARG A 270 -11.27 10.09 -20.46
N GLN A 271 -11.51 9.23 -19.48
CA GLN A 271 -10.44 8.72 -18.60
C GLN A 271 -9.40 7.95 -19.41
N SER A 272 -9.84 7.00 -20.25
CA SER A 272 -8.95 6.23 -21.11
C SER A 272 -8.11 7.14 -22.03
N LEU A 273 -8.71 8.16 -22.64
CA LEU A 273 -7.96 9.14 -23.44
C LEU A 273 -6.89 9.91 -22.64
N ARG A 274 -7.15 10.25 -21.37
CA ARG A 274 -6.15 10.89 -20.51
C ARG A 274 -4.99 9.94 -20.21
N LEU A 275 -5.29 8.66 -19.96
CA LEU A 275 -4.30 7.64 -19.66
C LEU A 275 -3.34 7.35 -20.83
N LEU A 276 -3.79 7.54 -22.09
CA LEU A 276 -2.96 7.32 -23.28
C LEU A 276 -1.67 8.14 -23.27
N ARG A 277 -1.67 9.34 -22.67
CA ARG A 277 -0.49 10.20 -22.56
C ARG A 277 0.63 9.57 -21.74
N HIS A 278 0.28 8.61 -20.88
CA HIS A 278 1.18 7.92 -19.98
C HIS A 278 1.43 6.46 -20.38
N SER A 279 0.82 6.02 -21.50
CA SER A 279 1.03 4.68 -22.03
C SER A 279 2.13 4.67 -23.10
N PRO A 280 3.07 3.70 -23.04
CA PRO A 280 4.09 3.51 -24.08
C PRO A 280 3.46 3.11 -25.44
N ARG A 281 2.26 2.51 -25.46
CA ARG A 281 1.54 2.11 -26.67
C ARG A 281 0.60 3.19 -27.21
N GLN A 282 0.49 4.31 -26.46
CA GLN A 282 -0.32 5.47 -26.86
C GLN A 282 -1.74 5.08 -27.31
N PHE A 283 -2.15 5.50 -28.52
CA PHE A 283 -3.50 5.30 -29.02
C PHE A 283 -3.92 3.83 -29.17
N ASN A 284 -2.96 2.92 -29.32
CA ASN A 284 -3.25 1.48 -29.40
C ASN A 284 -3.85 0.92 -28.10
N ASP A 285 -3.67 1.62 -26.97
CA ASP A 285 -4.26 1.23 -25.70
C ASP A 285 -5.66 1.81 -25.45
N PHE A 286 -6.24 2.56 -26.38
CA PHE A 286 -7.55 3.17 -26.13
C PHE A 286 -8.63 2.13 -25.82
N ILE A 287 -8.84 1.16 -26.71
CA ILE A 287 -9.83 0.09 -26.50
C ILE A 287 -9.44 -0.82 -25.33
N PRO A 288 -8.18 -1.32 -25.21
CA PRO A 288 -7.74 -2.06 -24.02
C PRO A 288 -8.00 -1.34 -22.70
N PHE A 289 -7.70 -0.06 -22.60
CA PHE A 289 -7.92 0.72 -21.38
C PHE A 289 -9.40 0.96 -21.09
N LEU A 290 -10.22 1.10 -22.13
CA LEU A 290 -11.68 1.21 -22.00
C LEU A 290 -12.25 -0.08 -21.38
N VAL A 291 -11.77 -1.24 -21.82
CA VAL A 291 -12.16 -2.55 -21.27
C VAL A 291 -11.68 -2.69 -19.82
N ALA A 292 -10.42 -2.37 -19.53
CA ALA A 292 -9.86 -2.43 -18.19
C ALA A 292 -10.62 -1.51 -17.20
N ALA A 293 -10.97 -0.28 -17.63
CA ALA A 293 -11.77 0.66 -16.85
C ALA A 293 -13.20 0.16 -16.59
N GLY A 294 -13.78 -0.54 -17.56
CA GLY A 294 -15.07 -1.23 -17.40
C GLY A 294 -15.00 -2.31 -16.31
N PHE A 295 -14.02 -3.20 -16.37
CA PHE A 295 -13.77 -4.20 -15.32
C PHE A 295 -13.55 -3.58 -13.96
N GLU A 296 -12.72 -2.53 -13.88
CA GLU A 296 -12.45 -1.81 -12.62
C GLU A 296 -13.74 -1.21 -12.05
N SER A 297 -14.60 -0.61 -12.87
CA SER A 297 -15.87 -0.03 -12.41
C SER A 297 -16.81 -1.07 -11.82
N VAL A 298 -16.96 -2.22 -12.47
CA VAL A 298 -17.79 -3.35 -11.97
C VAL A 298 -17.20 -3.90 -10.67
N ALA A 299 -15.90 -4.15 -10.65
CA ALA A 299 -15.20 -4.68 -9.48
C ALA A 299 -15.32 -3.76 -8.26
N ASN A 300 -15.17 -2.45 -8.45
CA ASN A 300 -15.33 -1.45 -7.39
C ASN A 300 -16.75 -1.46 -6.81
N VAL A 301 -17.80 -1.55 -7.64
CA VAL A 301 -19.19 -1.66 -7.16
C VAL A 301 -19.36 -2.89 -6.29
N ILE A 302 -18.91 -4.05 -6.77
CA ILE A 302 -18.98 -5.31 -6.00
C ILE A 302 -18.24 -5.17 -4.68
N GLY A 303 -17.05 -4.58 -4.69
CA GLY A 303 -16.23 -4.38 -3.50
C GLY A 303 -16.93 -3.48 -2.47
N ILE A 304 -17.44 -2.33 -2.89
CA ILE A 304 -18.13 -1.41 -1.98
C ILE A 304 -19.33 -2.11 -1.30
N TRP A 305 -20.12 -2.89 -2.05
CA TRP A 305 -21.22 -3.66 -1.48
C TRP A 305 -20.77 -4.76 -0.51
N ARG A 306 -19.61 -5.41 -0.76
CA ARG A 306 -19.01 -6.34 0.21
C ARG A 306 -18.70 -5.65 1.53
N GLY A 307 -18.11 -4.46 1.51
CA GLY A 307 -17.83 -3.69 2.72
C GLY A 307 -19.11 -3.22 3.45
N VAL A 308 -20.19 -2.93 2.71
CA VAL A 308 -21.50 -2.65 3.34
C VAL A 308 -22.04 -3.88 4.06
N ILE A 309 -22.04 -5.05 3.42
CA ILE A 309 -22.50 -6.31 4.01
C ILE A 309 -21.70 -6.62 5.28
N GLU A 310 -20.39 -6.44 5.24
CA GLU A 310 -19.50 -6.62 6.39
C GLU A 310 -19.89 -5.69 7.55
N ALA A 311 -20.10 -4.39 7.28
CA ALA A 311 -20.52 -3.41 8.30
C ALA A 311 -21.87 -3.75 8.94
N TRP A 312 -22.79 -4.39 8.19
CA TRP A 312 -24.06 -4.88 8.74
C TRP A 312 -23.91 -6.15 9.58
N SER A 313 -22.91 -6.96 9.31
CA SER A 313 -22.61 -8.18 10.05
C SER A 313 -21.82 -7.91 11.33
N ASP A 314 -21.33 -6.68 11.52
CA ASP A 314 -20.57 -6.27 12.71
C ASP A 314 -21.47 -6.06 13.91
N SER A 315 -21.63 -7.11 14.75
CA SER A 315 -22.45 -7.07 15.96
C SER A 315 -21.82 -6.33 17.15
N LYS A 316 -20.54 -5.95 17.08
CA LYS A 316 -19.81 -5.36 18.21
C LYS A 316 -20.13 -3.89 18.49
N ILE A 317 -20.83 -3.20 17.58
CA ILE A 317 -21.09 -1.75 17.68
C ILE A 317 -22.47 -1.42 18.28
N ASP A 318 -23.43 -2.35 18.27
CA ASP A 318 -24.79 -2.08 18.77
C ASP A 318 -24.89 -1.93 20.31
N THR A 319 -23.83 -2.22 21.05
CA THR A 319 -23.83 -2.14 22.52
C THR A 319 -23.28 -0.83 23.10
N GLN A 320 -22.78 0.10 22.27
CA GLN A 320 -22.29 1.40 22.75
C GLN A 320 -23.04 2.63 22.20
N GLY A 321 -23.99 2.43 21.29
CA GLY A 321 -24.74 3.53 20.63
C GLY A 321 -26.04 3.95 21.31
N ASP A 322 -26.55 3.22 22.29
CA ASP A 322 -27.86 3.49 22.97
C ASP A 322 -27.74 4.14 24.35
N LEU A 323 -26.61 4.76 24.67
CA LEU A 323 -26.44 5.55 25.91
C LEU A 323 -25.95 6.96 25.58
N VAL A 324 -26.77 7.77 24.89
CA VAL A 324 -26.87 9.23 25.10
C VAL A 324 -28.23 9.69 24.62
#